data_b5b20daebc2536bea4a3ec70524e04c6
#
_entry.id   b5b20daebc2536bea4a3ec70524e04c6
#
_cell.length_a   1.000
_cell.length_b   1.000
_cell.length_c   1.000
_cell.angle_alpha   90.00
_cell.angle_beta   90.00
_cell.angle_gamma   90.00
#
_symmetry.space_group_name_H-M   'P 1'
#
loop_
_entity.id
_entity.type
_entity.pdbx_description
1 polymer ?
#
loop_
_entity_poly.entity_id
_entity_poly.type
_entity_poly.pdbx_seq_one_letter_code
_entity_poly.pdbx_strand_id
1 'polypeptide(L)'
;MVNNFVRGYDGWVYADHGFTNTSSPAGTDGHSITMVSGNTFRFKIDGSRVEQNTYGQVNPFGLAFDERGYLYSTDCHTSPLYQLIKNADYPSFGKPTRMGFAPDMKRLQNEATALAGLAYYGDVQFPEEYHQSFFIGDVVASRVYRNSYMNKGSTPIGKKESDFVKSKDPWFRPVDVKLGPDGALYIADFYNSIIGHYEVPLDDPHRDRIRGRIWRITYKGQHNEIKDWTAASINELL
;
A
#
# COMPACT_ATOMS: atom_id res chain seq x y z
N MET A 1 2.97 14.94 0.15
CA MET A 1 2.89 14.13 -1.09
C MET A 1 1.67 13.24 -1.02
N VAL A 2 0.98 13.06 -2.14
CA VAL A 2 -0.12 12.09 -2.29
C VAL A 2 0.41 10.90 -3.04
N ASN A 3 0.05 9.68 -2.63
CA ASN A 3 0.54 8.44 -3.22
C ASN A 3 -0.45 7.29 -3.04
N ASN A 4 -0.13 6.11 -3.59
CA ASN A 4 -0.88 4.85 -3.45
C ASN A 4 -2.37 4.96 -3.79
N PHE A 5 -2.66 5.40 -4.99
CA PHE A 5 -4.04 5.42 -5.49
C PHE A 5 -4.57 4.00 -5.66
N VAL A 6 -5.70 3.70 -5.01
CA VAL A 6 -6.38 2.41 -5.14
C VAL A 6 -7.89 2.61 -5.29
N ARG A 7 -8.49 1.89 -6.23
CA ARG A 7 -9.95 1.93 -6.44
C ARG A 7 -10.63 0.98 -5.46
N GLY A 8 -11.59 1.51 -4.70
CA GLY A 8 -12.44 0.72 -3.83
C GLY A 8 -13.61 0.08 -4.57
N TYR A 9 -14.18 -0.97 -4.00
CA TYR A 9 -15.39 -1.63 -4.52
C TYR A 9 -16.63 -0.75 -4.46
N ASP A 10 -16.59 0.33 -3.68
CA ASP A 10 -17.63 1.36 -3.55
C ASP A 10 -17.55 2.45 -4.63
N GLY A 11 -16.63 2.29 -5.60
CA GLY A 11 -16.43 3.21 -6.72
C GLY A 11 -15.67 4.50 -6.37
N TRP A 12 -15.11 4.61 -5.16
CA TRP A 12 -14.21 5.68 -4.79
C TRP A 12 -12.76 5.32 -5.08
N VAL A 13 -11.94 6.33 -5.28
CA VAL A 13 -10.48 6.20 -5.30
C VAL A 13 -9.94 6.64 -3.95
N TYR A 14 -9.14 5.80 -3.33
CA TYR A 14 -8.47 6.06 -2.06
C TYR A 14 -7.02 6.41 -2.29
N ALA A 15 -6.46 7.26 -1.44
CA ALA A 15 -5.06 7.66 -1.52
C ALA A 15 -4.50 8.00 -0.14
N ASP A 16 -3.17 7.85 -0.03
CA ASP A 16 -2.39 8.26 1.13
C ASP A 16 -1.94 9.72 0.99
N HIS A 17 -1.93 10.44 2.11
CA HIS A 17 -1.34 11.76 2.25
C HIS A 17 -0.16 11.71 3.24
N GLY A 18 1.03 12.01 2.74
CA GLY A 18 2.28 11.74 3.45
C GLY A 18 2.72 12.80 4.44
N PHE A 19 3.87 12.52 5.04
CA PHE A 19 4.48 13.27 6.15
C PHE A 19 4.77 14.75 5.82
N THR A 20 4.57 15.62 6.81
CA THR A 20 4.85 17.08 6.80
C THR A 20 4.17 17.88 5.68
N ASN A 21 3.27 17.31 4.94
CA ASN A 21 2.52 18.05 3.91
C ASN A 21 1.23 18.62 4.48
N THR A 22 0.78 19.72 3.90
CA THR A 22 -0.56 20.27 4.10
C THR A 22 -1.23 20.39 2.75
N SER A 23 -2.46 19.90 2.64
CA SER A 23 -3.25 19.95 1.42
C SER A 23 -4.72 20.23 1.73
N SER A 24 -5.35 21.03 0.89
CA SER A 24 -6.77 21.38 1.02
C SER A 24 -7.51 21.14 -0.31
N PRO A 25 -7.64 19.86 -0.74
CA PRO A 25 -8.39 19.56 -1.95
C PRO A 25 -9.90 19.82 -1.77
N ALA A 26 -10.56 20.18 -2.87
CA ALA A 26 -12.00 20.38 -2.95
C ALA A 26 -12.58 19.61 -4.14
N GLY A 27 -13.78 19.08 -3.98
CA GLY A 27 -14.59 18.56 -5.09
C GLY A 27 -15.32 19.67 -5.83
N THR A 28 -15.81 19.37 -7.04
CA THR A 28 -16.60 20.34 -7.80
C THR A 28 -17.98 20.60 -7.19
N ASP A 29 -18.41 19.77 -6.23
CA ASP A 29 -19.61 20.00 -5.39
C ASP A 29 -19.38 21.04 -4.27
N GLY A 30 -18.17 21.59 -4.17
CA GLY A 30 -17.77 22.59 -3.17
C GLY A 30 -17.34 22.01 -1.82
N HIS A 31 -17.42 20.68 -1.64
CA HIS A 31 -16.93 20.05 -0.41
C HIS A 31 -15.39 20.03 -0.41
N SER A 32 -14.81 20.49 0.67
CA SER A 32 -13.35 20.52 0.86
C SER A 32 -12.94 19.86 2.17
N ILE A 33 -11.70 19.36 2.18
CA ILE A 33 -11.07 18.82 3.38
C ILE A 33 -9.69 19.45 3.54
N THR A 34 -9.18 19.49 4.77
CA THR A 34 -7.78 19.90 5.02
C THR A 34 -7.05 18.79 5.74
N MET A 35 -5.98 18.32 5.13
CA MET A 35 -5.11 17.28 5.66
C MET A 35 -3.76 17.86 6.05
N VAL A 36 -3.27 17.49 7.23
CA VAL A 36 -1.95 17.87 7.73
C VAL A 36 -1.21 16.61 8.09
N SER A 37 -0.04 16.36 7.46
CA SER A 37 0.76 15.15 7.66
C SER A 37 0.02 13.86 7.29
N GLY A 38 0.38 12.71 7.86
CA GLY A 38 -0.20 11.42 7.49
C GLY A 38 -1.71 11.37 7.66
N ASN A 39 -2.40 10.95 6.62
CA ASN A 39 -3.84 10.74 6.53
C ASN A 39 -4.16 9.82 5.37
N THR A 40 -5.36 9.29 5.32
CA THR A 40 -5.92 8.74 4.09
C THR A 40 -7.19 9.49 3.71
N PHE A 41 -7.45 9.60 2.43
CA PHE A 41 -8.63 10.27 1.90
C PHE A 41 -9.17 9.51 0.69
N ARG A 42 -10.36 9.87 0.26
CA ARG A 42 -10.96 9.30 -0.95
C ARG A 42 -11.63 10.38 -1.79
N PHE A 43 -11.75 10.12 -3.05
CA PHE A 43 -12.40 11.04 -3.99
C PHE A 43 -13.15 10.28 -5.09
N LYS A 44 -14.14 10.92 -5.67
CA LYS A 44 -14.81 10.41 -6.87
C LYS A 44 -13.91 10.59 -8.08
N ILE A 45 -13.89 9.59 -8.96
CA ILE A 45 -13.02 9.59 -10.14
C ILE A 45 -13.28 10.76 -11.10
N ASP A 46 -14.51 11.29 -11.09
CA ASP A 46 -14.92 12.46 -11.86
C ASP A 46 -14.54 13.80 -11.16
N GLY A 47 -13.91 13.74 -9.99
CA GLY A 47 -13.54 14.92 -9.21
C GLY A 47 -14.70 15.63 -8.50
N SER A 48 -15.91 15.05 -8.53
CA SER A 48 -17.11 15.70 -7.96
C SER A 48 -17.03 15.85 -6.44
N ARG A 49 -16.39 14.92 -5.74
CA ARG A 49 -16.37 14.88 -4.27
C ARG A 49 -15.02 14.37 -3.74
N VAL A 50 -14.54 15.00 -2.67
CA VAL A 50 -13.41 14.53 -1.85
C VAL A 50 -13.83 14.37 -0.40
N GLU A 51 -13.36 13.34 0.29
CA GLU A 51 -13.67 13.08 1.70
C GLU A 51 -12.44 12.59 2.46
N GLN A 52 -12.33 13.00 3.72
CA GLN A 52 -11.41 12.38 4.66
C GLN A 52 -11.83 10.93 4.89
N ASN A 53 -10.85 10.00 4.89
CA ASN A 53 -11.11 8.62 5.23
C ASN A 53 -10.63 8.30 6.65
N THR A 54 -9.34 8.51 6.93
CA THR A 54 -8.77 8.34 8.27
C THR A 54 -7.92 9.54 8.66
N TYR A 55 -7.63 9.65 9.94
CA TYR A 55 -6.76 10.66 10.53
C TYR A 55 -5.51 10.01 11.09
N GLY A 56 -4.43 10.77 11.19
CA GLY A 56 -3.19 10.27 11.74
C GLY A 56 -2.38 9.44 10.75
N GLN A 57 -1.65 8.44 11.25
CA GLN A 57 -0.48 7.83 10.64
C GLN A 57 0.69 8.84 10.54
N VAL A 58 1.92 8.34 10.38
CA VAL A 58 3.08 9.23 10.26
C VAL A 58 3.33 9.55 8.80
N ASN A 59 3.57 8.52 8.01
CA ASN A 59 3.83 8.64 6.58
C ASN A 59 3.30 7.39 5.86
N PRO A 60 1.99 7.28 5.66
CA PRO A 60 1.41 6.13 4.98
C PRO A 60 1.95 6.03 3.55
N PHE A 61 2.31 4.81 3.16
CA PHE A 61 2.92 4.54 1.86
C PHE A 61 2.57 3.14 1.35
N GLY A 62 1.30 2.80 1.38
CA GLY A 62 0.78 1.54 0.85
C GLY A 62 -0.68 1.34 1.20
N LEU A 63 -1.51 1.11 0.19
CA LEU A 63 -2.93 0.82 0.34
C LEU A 63 -3.30 -0.45 -0.43
N ALA A 64 -4.12 -1.31 0.18
CA ALA A 64 -4.74 -2.45 -0.48
C ALA A 64 -6.10 -2.77 0.14
N PHE A 65 -7.02 -3.27 -0.68
CA PHE A 65 -8.26 -3.89 -0.21
C PHE A 65 -8.09 -5.41 -0.16
N ASP A 66 -8.70 -6.04 0.85
CA ASP A 66 -8.91 -7.48 0.82
C ASP A 66 -10.17 -7.84 0.00
N GLU A 67 -10.47 -9.15 -0.13
CA GLU A 67 -11.62 -9.63 -0.89
C GLU A 67 -12.97 -9.22 -0.29
N ARG A 68 -12.99 -8.78 0.96
CA ARG A 68 -14.20 -8.31 1.67
C ARG A 68 -14.39 -6.82 1.59
N GLY A 69 -13.44 -6.10 0.97
CA GLY A 69 -13.47 -4.65 0.87
C GLY A 69 -12.97 -3.91 2.10
N TYR A 70 -12.27 -4.57 3.02
CA TYR A 70 -11.56 -3.87 4.09
C TYR A 70 -10.28 -3.27 3.56
N LEU A 71 -10.05 -2.00 3.91
CA LEU A 71 -8.86 -1.26 3.50
C LEU A 71 -7.74 -1.45 4.52
N TYR A 72 -6.53 -1.68 4.01
CA TYR A 72 -5.31 -1.80 4.80
C TYR A 72 -4.26 -0.83 4.32
N SER A 73 -3.38 -0.41 5.24
CA SER A 73 -2.29 0.52 4.95
C SER A 73 -1.01 0.13 5.66
N THR A 74 0.10 0.45 5.03
CA THR A 74 1.43 0.45 5.67
C THR A 74 1.90 1.87 5.88
N ASP A 75 2.78 2.04 6.89
CA ASP A 75 3.40 3.32 7.21
C ASP A 75 4.91 3.18 7.21
N CYS A 76 5.60 3.99 6.44
CA CYS A 76 7.02 3.84 6.26
C CYS A 76 7.87 4.23 7.47
N HIS A 77 7.34 4.99 8.43
CA HIS A 77 8.07 5.42 9.63
C HIS A 77 7.74 4.61 10.88
N THR A 78 6.51 4.14 11.00
CA THR A 78 6.06 3.37 12.18
C THR A 78 6.02 1.88 11.94
N SER A 79 6.12 1.48 10.69
CA SER A 79 6.18 0.08 10.24
C SER A 79 4.98 -0.81 10.61
N PRO A 80 3.78 -0.31 10.93
CA PRO A 80 2.63 -1.15 11.14
C PRO A 80 1.93 -1.50 9.83
N LEU A 81 1.22 -2.60 9.85
CA LEU A 81 0.15 -2.89 8.91
C LEU A 81 -1.17 -2.61 9.64
N TYR A 82 -1.88 -1.60 9.22
CA TYR A 82 -3.18 -1.20 9.79
C TYR A 82 -4.34 -1.68 8.95
N GLN A 83 -5.41 -2.14 9.61
CA GLN A 83 -6.74 -2.09 9.01
C GLN A 83 -7.30 -0.67 9.20
N LEU A 84 -7.70 -0.03 8.11
CA LEU A 84 -8.21 1.32 8.15
C LEU A 84 -9.73 1.32 8.30
N ILE A 85 -10.20 1.98 9.37
CA ILE A 85 -11.63 2.20 9.64
C ILE A 85 -11.94 3.66 9.38
N LYS A 86 -12.95 3.93 8.55
CA LYS A 86 -13.36 5.30 8.22
C LYS A 86 -13.59 6.12 9.49
N ASN A 87 -13.04 7.33 9.51
CA ASN A 87 -13.05 8.29 10.62
C ASN A 87 -12.23 7.89 11.86
N ALA A 88 -11.50 6.78 11.82
CA ALA A 88 -10.59 6.43 12.91
C ALA A 88 -9.32 7.29 12.88
N ASP A 89 -8.71 7.44 14.05
CA ASP A 89 -7.46 8.19 14.24
C ASP A 89 -6.33 7.20 14.59
N TYR A 90 -5.25 7.26 13.83
CA TYR A 90 -4.10 6.37 13.93
C TYR A 90 -2.90 7.06 14.56
N PRO A 91 -1.99 6.33 15.24
CA PRO A 91 -0.81 6.91 15.88
C PRO A 91 0.01 7.76 14.89
N SER A 92 0.42 8.94 15.33
CA SER A 92 1.25 9.87 14.57
C SER A 92 2.24 10.58 15.49
N PHE A 93 3.40 11.00 14.97
CA PHE A 93 4.40 11.69 15.78
C PHE A 93 3.83 12.96 16.42
N GLY A 94 3.90 13.01 17.77
CA GLY A 94 3.59 14.20 18.55
C GLY A 94 2.16 14.73 18.44
N LYS A 95 1.26 14.00 17.79
CA LYS A 95 -0.15 14.38 17.72
C LYS A 95 -0.95 13.56 18.73
N PRO A 96 -1.77 14.19 19.57
CA PRO A 96 -2.71 13.46 20.39
C PRO A 96 -3.72 12.76 19.47
N THR A 97 -4.04 11.51 19.77
CA THR A 97 -5.15 10.79 19.12
C THR A 97 -6.46 11.54 19.41
N ARG A 98 -7.20 11.82 18.37
CA ARG A 98 -8.45 12.60 18.48
C ARG A 98 -9.63 11.76 18.94
N MET A 99 -9.66 10.51 18.54
CA MET A 99 -10.74 9.58 18.87
C MET A 99 -10.20 8.15 18.96
N GLY A 100 -10.45 7.55 20.04
CA GLY A 100 -9.92 6.45 20.75
C GLY A 100 -9.84 5.08 20.13
N PHE A 101 -9.92 4.82 18.86
CA PHE A 101 -9.86 3.43 18.40
C PHE A 101 -9.17 3.28 17.04
N ALA A 102 -8.01 2.68 17.06
CA ALA A 102 -7.29 2.29 15.86
C ALA A 102 -6.80 0.85 16.02
N PRO A 103 -7.47 -0.16 15.44
CA PRO A 103 -6.91 -1.50 15.45
C PRO A 103 -5.64 -1.51 14.63
N ASP A 104 -4.51 -1.76 15.28
CA ASP A 104 -3.30 -2.07 14.55
C ASP A 104 -3.15 -3.60 14.48
N MET A 105 -2.86 -4.08 13.30
CA MET A 105 -2.38 -5.43 13.10
C MET A 105 -0.97 -5.52 13.71
N LYS A 106 -0.47 -6.72 13.88
CA LYS A 106 0.87 -6.92 14.45
C LYS A 106 1.88 -5.97 13.81
N ARG A 107 2.61 -5.22 14.64
CA ARG A 107 3.75 -4.44 14.19
C ARG A 107 4.74 -5.35 13.49
N LEU A 108 5.11 -4.98 12.27
CA LEU A 108 6.17 -5.66 11.56
C LEU A 108 7.50 -5.31 12.23
N GLN A 109 8.23 -6.32 12.65
CA GLN A 109 9.61 -6.14 13.06
C GLN A 109 10.45 -6.07 11.80
N ASN A 110 10.76 -4.87 11.35
CA ASN A 110 11.55 -4.62 10.17
C ASN A 110 13.00 -4.30 10.57
N GLU A 111 13.89 -4.61 9.68
CA GLU A 111 15.29 -4.19 9.76
C GLU A 111 15.45 -2.70 9.39
N ALA A 112 14.44 -2.12 8.76
CA ALA A 112 14.42 -0.73 8.32
C ALA A 112 13.03 -0.11 8.43
N THR A 113 12.95 1.22 8.38
CA THR A 113 11.74 2.02 8.47
C THR A 113 11.32 2.60 7.11
N ALA A 114 11.27 1.78 6.07
CA ALA A 114 11.00 2.26 4.72
C ALA A 114 10.08 1.30 3.98
N LEU A 115 8.96 0.98 4.59
CA LEU A 115 7.93 0.19 3.94
C LEU A 115 7.29 1.00 2.82
N ALA A 116 7.15 0.37 1.65
CA ALA A 116 6.61 0.98 0.46
C ALA A 116 5.76 0.00 -0.34
N GLY A 117 4.60 0.46 -0.73
CA GLY A 117 3.63 -0.36 -1.45
C GLY A 117 2.98 -1.43 -0.57
N LEU A 118 1.82 -1.87 -1.00
CA LEU A 118 1.05 -2.93 -0.36
C LEU A 118 0.20 -3.65 -1.40
N ALA A 119 0.28 -4.97 -1.41
CA ALA A 119 -0.63 -5.81 -2.19
C ALA A 119 -1.28 -6.85 -1.28
N TYR A 120 -2.57 -7.05 -1.43
CA TYR A 120 -3.29 -8.21 -0.93
C TYR A 120 -3.33 -9.29 -2.00
N TYR A 121 -3.03 -10.54 -1.64
CA TYR A 121 -3.09 -11.65 -2.58
C TYR A 121 -4.45 -12.33 -2.53
N GLY A 122 -5.29 -12.00 -3.49
CA GLY A 122 -6.66 -12.54 -3.65
C GLY A 122 -6.81 -13.46 -4.86
N ASP A 123 -5.73 -14.01 -5.41
CA ASP A 123 -5.74 -14.94 -6.55
C ASP A 123 -5.40 -16.37 -6.11
N VAL A 124 -5.64 -17.33 -7.00
CA VAL A 124 -5.41 -18.76 -6.77
C VAL A 124 -4.17 -19.32 -7.48
N GLN A 125 -3.41 -18.49 -8.20
CA GLN A 125 -2.21 -18.94 -8.94
C GLN A 125 -1.12 -19.45 -8.00
N PHE A 126 -0.92 -18.77 -6.86
CA PHE A 126 0.03 -19.22 -5.85
C PHE A 126 -0.63 -20.27 -4.94
N PRO A 127 0.16 -21.18 -4.32
CA PRO A 127 -0.36 -22.14 -3.35
C PRO A 127 -1.15 -21.49 -2.22
N GLU A 128 -2.04 -22.26 -1.62
CA GLU A 128 -2.94 -21.83 -0.54
C GLU A 128 -2.22 -21.11 0.61
N GLU A 129 -0.99 -21.51 0.91
CA GLU A 129 -0.19 -20.85 1.96
C GLU A 129 0.08 -19.36 1.70
N TYR A 130 -0.04 -18.89 0.44
CA TYR A 130 0.12 -17.48 0.06
C TYR A 130 -1.20 -16.72 0.02
N HIS A 131 -2.32 -17.43 0.04
CA HIS A 131 -3.63 -16.79 0.02
C HIS A 131 -3.84 -15.95 1.28
N GLN A 132 -4.68 -14.94 1.19
CA GLN A 132 -4.96 -14.02 2.30
C GLN A 132 -3.70 -13.45 2.95
N SER A 133 -2.68 -13.17 2.14
CA SER A 133 -1.42 -12.58 2.58
C SER A 133 -1.24 -11.18 2.00
N PHE A 134 -0.57 -10.34 2.78
CA PHE A 134 -0.11 -9.03 2.35
C PHE A 134 1.37 -9.10 1.96
N PHE A 135 1.70 -8.45 0.84
CA PHE A 135 3.06 -8.32 0.33
C PHE A 135 3.47 -6.86 0.40
N ILE A 136 4.62 -6.58 1.00
CA ILE A 136 5.05 -5.24 1.37
C ILE A 136 6.51 -5.05 0.98
N GLY A 137 6.80 -4.03 0.16
CA GLY A 137 8.18 -3.67 -0.17
C GLY A 137 8.91 -3.02 1.01
N ASP A 138 10.21 -3.26 1.11
CA ASP A 138 11.12 -2.53 2.00
C ASP A 138 12.31 -2.06 1.17
N VAL A 139 12.34 -0.76 0.89
CA VAL A 139 13.32 -0.17 0.00
C VAL A 139 14.70 -0.03 0.63
N VAL A 140 14.81 -0.08 1.94
CA VAL A 140 16.10 -0.04 2.64
C VAL A 140 16.68 -1.46 2.80
N ALA A 141 15.85 -2.41 3.23
CA ALA A 141 16.29 -3.78 3.45
C ALA A 141 16.36 -4.64 2.17
N SER A 142 16.03 -4.08 1.00
CA SER A 142 16.09 -4.76 -0.32
C SER A 142 15.30 -6.08 -0.32
N ARG A 143 14.04 -6.04 0.14
CA ARG A 143 13.19 -7.22 0.24
C ARG A 143 11.71 -6.91 0.09
N VAL A 144 10.93 -7.95 -0.14
CA VAL A 144 9.46 -7.93 -0.03
C VAL A 144 9.06 -8.88 1.08
N TYR A 145 8.38 -8.35 2.08
CA TYR A 145 7.82 -9.13 3.17
C TYR A 145 6.51 -9.81 2.76
N ARG A 146 6.23 -10.97 3.37
CA ARG A 146 4.92 -11.59 3.36
C ARG A 146 4.35 -11.60 4.77
N ASN A 147 3.09 -11.23 4.89
CA ASN A 147 2.34 -11.25 6.14
C ASN A 147 0.99 -11.90 5.91
N SER A 148 0.77 -13.04 6.53
CA SER A 148 -0.56 -13.64 6.61
C SER A 148 -1.35 -12.99 7.74
N TYR A 149 -2.67 -13.15 7.73
CA TYR A 149 -3.51 -12.72 8.84
C TYR A 149 -4.64 -13.71 9.09
N MET A 150 -5.15 -13.66 10.31
CA MET A 150 -6.35 -14.36 10.72
C MET A 150 -7.24 -13.43 11.54
N ASN A 151 -8.53 -13.66 11.50
CA ASN A 151 -9.46 -12.91 12.34
C ASN A 151 -9.65 -13.58 13.69
N LYS A 152 -9.48 -12.80 14.78
CA LYS A 152 -9.91 -13.17 16.12
C LYS A 152 -11.16 -12.34 16.44
N GLY A 153 -12.33 -12.94 16.24
CA GLY A 153 -13.57 -12.17 16.20
C GLY A 153 -13.57 -11.21 15.00
N SER A 154 -13.75 -9.93 15.23
CA SER A 154 -13.72 -8.88 14.22
C SER A 154 -12.33 -8.23 14.03
N THR A 155 -11.33 -8.68 14.79
CA THR A 155 -10.00 -8.06 14.78
C THR A 155 -9.03 -8.89 13.95
N PRO A 156 -8.42 -8.35 12.90
CA PRO A 156 -7.38 -9.03 12.16
C PRO A 156 -6.08 -9.08 12.97
N ILE A 157 -5.44 -10.23 12.98
CA ILE A 157 -4.13 -10.45 13.63
C ILE A 157 -3.15 -10.87 12.57
N GLY A 158 -2.18 -10.01 12.29
CA GLY A 158 -1.13 -10.28 11.31
C GLY A 158 -0.03 -11.18 11.87
N LYS A 159 0.55 -11.99 10.99
CA LYS A 159 1.70 -12.84 11.27
C LYS A 159 2.75 -12.59 10.19
N LYS A 160 3.97 -12.24 10.61
CA LYS A 160 5.10 -12.18 9.68
C LYS A 160 5.49 -13.61 9.28
N GLU A 161 5.50 -13.85 7.98
CA GLU A 161 6.00 -15.08 7.38
C GLU A 161 7.46 -14.90 6.92
N SER A 162 8.02 -15.91 6.24
CA SER A 162 9.31 -15.79 5.60
C SER A 162 9.28 -14.69 4.54
N ASP A 163 10.40 -14.00 4.34
CA ASP A 163 10.52 -12.99 3.29
C ASP A 163 10.16 -13.61 1.93
N PHE A 164 9.29 -12.94 1.18
CA PHE A 164 8.86 -13.41 -0.13
C PHE A 164 9.96 -13.24 -1.19
N VAL A 165 10.59 -12.07 -1.19
CA VAL A 165 11.77 -11.78 -2.01
C VAL A 165 12.82 -11.17 -1.12
N LYS A 166 14.06 -11.62 -1.28
CA LYS A 166 15.26 -11.03 -0.66
C LYS A 166 16.36 -10.93 -1.70
N SER A 167 16.85 -9.73 -1.93
CA SER A 167 17.96 -9.48 -2.85
C SER A 167 19.27 -9.22 -2.11
N LYS A 168 20.36 -9.69 -2.70
CA LYS A 168 21.73 -9.30 -2.32
C LYS A 168 22.21 -8.06 -3.08
N ASP A 169 21.48 -7.67 -4.13
CA ASP A 169 21.74 -6.46 -4.90
C ASP A 169 21.29 -5.23 -4.09
N PRO A 170 22.20 -4.36 -3.63
CA PRO A 170 21.87 -3.20 -2.83
C PRO A 170 21.09 -2.13 -3.62
N TRP A 171 20.99 -2.28 -4.93
CA TRP A 171 20.22 -1.39 -5.79
C TRP A 171 18.75 -1.80 -5.91
N PHE A 172 18.40 -3.02 -5.49
CA PHE A 172 17.01 -3.47 -5.46
C PHE A 172 16.21 -2.67 -4.43
N ARG A 173 15.24 -1.90 -4.90
CA ARG A 173 14.41 -0.99 -4.10
C ARG A 173 12.94 -1.21 -4.43
N PRO A 174 12.27 -2.18 -3.84
CA PRO A 174 10.87 -2.46 -4.11
C PRO A 174 9.99 -1.35 -3.53
N VAL A 175 9.58 -0.40 -4.38
CA VAL A 175 8.79 0.77 -3.99
C VAL A 175 7.29 0.54 -4.08
N ASP A 176 6.84 -0.46 -4.82
CA ASP A 176 5.44 -0.86 -4.87
C ASP A 176 5.30 -2.34 -5.24
N VAL A 177 4.21 -2.94 -4.77
CA VAL A 177 3.81 -4.33 -5.09
C VAL A 177 2.34 -4.33 -5.49
N LYS A 178 2.00 -4.99 -6.59
CA LYS A 178 0.61 -5.11 -7.07
C LYS A 178 0.32 -6.54 -7.52
N LEU A 179 -0.89 -6.99 -7.27
CA LEU A 179 -1.44 -8.20 -7.89
C LEU A 179 -1.87 -7.87 -9.31
N GLY A 180 -1.36 -8.61 -10.27
CA GLY A 180 -1.76 -8.50 -11.66
C GLY A 180 -2.98 -9.33 -12.02
N PRO A 181 -3.62 -9.04 -13.16
CA PRO A 181 -4.81 -9.77 -13.62
C PRO A 181 -4.54 -11.22 -14.02
N ASP A 182 -3.28 -11.59 -14.12
CA ASP A 182 -2.79 -12.93 -14.42
C ASP A 182 -2.40 -13.73 -13.15
N GLY A 183 -2.74 -13.23 -11.97
CA GLY A 183 -2.41 -13.83 -10.67
C GLY A 183 -0.94 -13.68 -10.25
N ALA A 184 -0.11 -13.04 -11.07
CA ALA A 184 1.28 -12.76 -10.73
C ALA A 184 1.39 -11.55 -9.80
N LEU A 185 2.44 -11.51 -8.97
CA LEU A 185 2.81 -10.30 -8.24
C LEU A 185 3.82 -9.48 -9.05
N TYR A 186 3.51 -8.20 -9.23
CA TYR A 186 4.37 -7.24 -9.89
C TYR A 186 5.04 -6.35 -8.85
N ILE A 187 6.36 -6.23 -8.93
CA ILE A 187 7.16 -5.42 -8.02
C ILE A 187 7.81 -4.29 -8.82
N ALA A 188 7.46 -3.06 -8.51
CA ALA A 188 8.16 -1.89 -9.03
C ALA A 188 9.47 -1.72 -8.26
N ASP A 189 10.60 -1.83 -8.97
CA ASP A 189 11.94 -1.69 -8.42
C ASP A 189 12.53 -0.36 -8.89
N PHE A 190 12.66 0.57 -7.97
CA PHE A 190 13.24 1.89 -8.23
C PHE A 190 14.70 1.80 -8.70
N TYR A 191 15.38 0.73 -8.36
CA TYR A 191 16.75 0.38 -8.76
C TYR A 191 17.72 1.54 -8.63
N ASN A 192 18.07 1.86 -7.41
CA ASN A 192 18.96 2.98 -7.12
C ASN A 192 19.81 2.72 -5.88
N SER A 193 21.08 3.14 -5.91
CA SER A 193 21.95 3.07 -4.74
C SER A 193 21.51 4.08 -3.66
N ILE A 194 20.97 5.23 -4.07
CA ILE A 194 20.56 6.33 -3.21
C ILE A 194 19.03 6.45 -3.21
N ILE A 195 18.41 6.27 -2.05
CA ILE A 195 16.95 6.38 -1.87
C ILE A 195 16.54 7.59 -1.02
N GLY A 196 17.34 7.95 -0.03
CA GLY A 196 17.09 9.08 0.84
C GLY A 196 17.21 10.43 0.11
N HIS A 197 16.44 11.41 0.53
CA HIS A 197 16.51 12.77 0.00
C HIS A 197 16.88 13.81 1.07
N TYR A 198 16.92 13.40 2.31
CA TYR A 198 17.39 14.23 3.42
C TYR A 198 18.91 14.18 3.57
N GLU A 199 19.50 12.99 3.41
CA GLU A 199 20.94 12.76 3.57
C GLU A 199 21.72 13.10 2.30
N VAL A 200 21.10 12.94 1.13
CA VAL A 200 21.73 13.17 -0.17
C VAL A 200 20.84 14.07 -1.02
N PRO A 201 21.34 15.21 -1.52
CA PRO A 201 20.58 16.11 -2.38
C PRO A 201 19.92 15.42 -3.57
N LEU A 202 18.76 15.94 -4.00
CA LEU A 202 18.03 15.35 -5.14
C LEU A 202 18.80 15.52 -6.47
N ASP A 203 19.66 16.49 -6.58
CA ASP A 203 20.50 16.78 -7.74
C ASP A 203 21.86 16.07 -7.72
N ASP A 204 22.14 15.24 -6.70
CA ASP A 204 23.39 14.50 -6.60
C ASP A 204 23.64 13.68 -7.88
N PRO A 205 24.84 13.78 -8.49
CA PRO A 205 25.15 13.13 -9.76
C PRO A 205 25.24 11.59 -9.67
N HIS A 206 25.39 11.03 -8.47
CA HIS A 206 25.44 9.57 -8.27
C HIS A 206 24.05 8.93 -8.23
N ARG A 207 22.97 9.73 -8.24
CA ARG A 207 21.61 9.19 -8.38
C ARG A 207 21.38 8.67 -9.79
N ASP A 208 20.97 7.44 -9.90
CA ASP A 208 20.50 6.90 -11.17
C ASP A 208 19.15 7.52 -11.55
N ARG A 209 19.04 8.05 -12.75
CA ARG A 209 17.84 8.70 -13.28
C ARG A 209 17.29 8.04 -14.53
N ILE A 210 17.89 6.91 -14.92
CA ILE A 210 17.65 6.28 -16.22
C ILE A 210 17.09 4.88 -16.06
N ARG A 211 17.45 4.17 -14.98
CA ARG A 211 17.12 2.77 -14.78
C ARG A 211 15.98 2.60 -13.78
N GLY A 212 15.17 1.61 -14.04
CA GLY A 212 14.16 1.06 -13.17
C GLY A 212 13.80 -0.33 -13.68
N ARG A 213 13.15 -1.14 -12.86
CA ARG A 213 12.76 -2.49 -13.24
C ARG A 213 11.35 -2.80 -12.75
N ILE A 214 10.65 -3.66 -13.47
CA ILE A 214 9.42 -4.26 -13.01
C ILE A 214 9.63 -5.77 -13.01
N TRP A 215 9.53 -6.37 -11.84
CA TRP A 215 9.59 -7.81 -11.67
C TRP A 215 8.20 -8.38 -11.72
N ARG A 216 8.01 -9.45 -12.49
CA ARG A 216 6.80 -10.25 -12.52
C ARG A 216 7.11 -11.59 -11.89
N ILE A 217 6.47 -11.89 -10.78
CA ILE A 217 6.68 -13.11 -9.99
C ILE A 217 5.47 -14.03 -10.18
N THR A 218 5.73 -15.23 -10.68
CA THR A 218 4.72 -16.29 -10.87
C THR A 218 5.13 -17.54 -10.09
N TYR A 219 4.16 -18.36 -9.72
CA TYR A 219 4.48 -19.65 -9.08
C TYR A 219 4.87 -20.67 -10.13
N LYS A 220 6.15 -21.13 -10.10
CA LYS A 220 6.69 -22.14 -11.04
C LYS A 220 6.36 -21.90 -12.51
N GLY A 221 6.32 -20.63 -12.91
CA GLY A 221 6.02 -20.26 -14.30
C GLY A 221 4.55 -20.42 -14.71
N GLN A 222 3.64 -20.64 -13.78
CA GLN A 222 2.20 -20.69 -14.09
C GLN A 222 1.68 -19.32 -14.56
N HIS A 223 0.70 -19.36 -15.43
CA HIS A 223 0.05 -18.18 -15.99
C HIS A 223 -1.45 -18.42 -16.03
N ASN A 224 -2.23 -17.53 -15.46
CA ASN A 224 -3.66 -17.49 -15.70
C ASN A 224 -3.92 -16.79 -17.04
N GLU A 225 -4.93 -17.23 -17.76
CA GLU A 225 -5.43 -16.46 -18.89
C GLU A 225 -6.02 -15.14 -18.39
N ILE A 226 -5.59 -14.05 -19.02
CA ILE A 226 -6.17 -12.74 -18.78
C ILE A 226 -7.45 -12.66 -19.58
N LYS A 227 -8.61 -12.62 -18.91
CA LYS A 227 -9.88 -12.33 -19.53
C LYS A 227 -10.13 -10.83 -19.57
N ASP A 228 -10.51 -10.32 -20.71
CA ASP A 228 -11.03 -8.96 -20.82
C ASP A 228 -12.50 -8.93 -20.38
N TRP A 229 -12.71 -8.58 -19.14
CA TRP A 229 -14.05 -8.46 -18.55
C TRP A 229 -14.77 -7.15 -18.92
N THR A 230 -14.11 -6.23 -19.62
CA THR A 230 -14.71 -4.92 -19.96
C THR A 230 -15.85 -5.05 -20.98
N ALA A 231 -15.83 -6.10 -21.77
CA ALA A 231 -16.87 -6.42 -22.75
C ALA A 231 -17.85 -7.52 -22.28
N ALA A 232 -17.68 -8.01 -21.05
CA ALA A 232 -18.51 -9.09 -20.52
C ALA A 232 -19.94 -8.63 -20.25
N SER A 233 -20.91 -9.50 -20.56
CA SER A 233 -22.31 -9.31 -20.18
C SER A 233 -22.51 -9.48 -18.67
N ILE A 234 -23.60 -8.97 -18.14
CA ILE A 234 -23.94 -9.12 -16.72
C ILE A 234 -23.97 -10.61 -16.31
N ASN A 235 -24.47 -11.50 -17.18
CA ASN A 235 -24.53 -12.94 -16.88
C ASN A 235 -23.16 -13.61 -16.84
N GLU A 236 -22.15 -13.04 -17.50
CA GLU A 236 -20.77 -13.54 -17.43
C GLU A 236 -20.00 -13.00 -16.21
N LEU A 237 -20.52 -11.93 -15.59
CA LEU A 237 -19.93 -11.31 -14.39
C LEU A 237 -20.54 -11.84 -13.08
N LEU A 238 -21.69 -12.52 -13.14
CA LEU A 238 -22.40 -13.15 -12.03
C LEU A 238 -22.11 -14.64 -11.95
#